data_36cf6a28fde2b7f3e8a342c7491e5259
#
_entry.id   36cf6a28fde2b7f3e8a342c7491e5259
#
_cell.length_a   1.000
_cell.length_b   1.000
_cell.length_c   1.000
_cell.angle_alpha   90.00
_cell.angle_beta   90.00
_cell.angle_gamma   90.00
#
_symmetry.space_group_name_H-M   'P 1'
#
loop_
_entity.id
_entity.type
_entity.pdbx_description
1 polymer ?
#
loop_
_entity_poly.entity_id
_entity_poly.type
_entity_poly.pdbx_seq_one_letter_code
_entity_poly.pdbx_strand_id
1 'polypeptide(L)'
;RSSTQSYNLVFLASCEEEVSGKDGVECVLPQLPPIAMAIVGEPTGMNPAVAEKGLMVLDGEIRGVSGHAARNEGINAIYKAVEVVQTLKDLKFEKESEYLGPVKISVTQISAGTQHNVVPDLCKIVVDVRTTDAYSNEETLEIIRKSVKDCDLVPRSTRLRPSSIPMNNPIVQRLVFSGKEPFGSPTLSDQALMPFPSLKVGPGDSSRSHTADEYICQSEIREAMQIYYTVLNGLRL
;
A
#
# COMPACT_ATOMS: atom_id res chain seq x y z
N ARG A 1 31.48 -23.57 -11.57
CA ARG A 1 30.84 -24.80 -11.04
C ARG A 1 29.33 -24.48 -10.98
N SER A 2 28.52 -25.20 -11.75
CA SER A 2 27.06 -25.11 -11.69
C SER A 2 26.65 -25.75 -10.36
N SER A 3 26.31 -24.93 -9.37
CA SER A 3 25.67 -25.40 -8.15
C SER A 3 24.20 -25.68 -8.47
N THR A 4 23.74 -26.89 -8.28
CA THR A 4 22.33 -27.26 -8.38
C THR A 4 21.60 -26.59 -7.21
N GLN A 5 20.66 -25.69 -7.51
CA GLN A 5 19.81 -25.08 -6.49
C GLN A 5 18.69 -26.04 -6.13
N SER A 6 18.20 -25.96 -4.88
CA SER A 6 17.06 -26.76 -4.41
C SER A 6 15.70 -26.15 -4.75
N TYR A 7 15.67 -25.05 -5.52
CA TYR A 7 14.47 -24.33 -5.94
C TYR A 7 14.59 -23.92 -7.42
N ASN A 8 13.46 -23.64 -8.04
CA ASN A 8 13.41 -23.01 -9.36
C ASN A 8 13.36 -21.50 -9.19
N LEU A 9 14.06 -20.77 -10.04
CA LEU A 9 14.04 -19.30 -10.10
C LEU A 9 13.25 -18.86 -11.34
N VAL A 10 12.23 -18.05 -11.11
CA VAL A 10 11.51 -17.34 -12.17
C VAL A 10 11.96 -15.89 -12.13
N PHE A 11 12.43 -15.37 -13.24
CA PHE A 11 12.71 -13.93 -13.41
C PHE A 11 11.57 -13.31 -14.19
N LEU A 12 10.96 -12.28 -13.61
CA LEU A 12 9.87 -11.50 -14.20
C LEU A 12 10.28 -10.04 -14.28
N ALA A 13 10.25 -9.48 -15.51
CA ALA A 13 10.31 -8.04 -15.73
C ALA A 13 8.90 -7.56 -16.07
N SER A 14 8.26 -6.93 -15.11
CA SER A 14 6.90 -6.39 -15.23
C SER A 14 6.92 -4.97 -15.83
N CYS A 15 5.77 -4.53 -16.30
CA CYS A 15 5.49 -3.16 -16.72
C CYS A 15 4.30 -2.61 -15.91
N GLU A 16 3.95 -1.34 -16.10
CA GLU A 16 2.80 -0.65 -15.46
C GLU A 16 2.82 -0.60 -13.92
N GLU A 17 3.95 -0.85 -13.26
CA GLU A 17 4.06 -0.77 -11.81
C GLU A 17 3.68 0.63 -11.31
N GLU A 18 4.24 1.69 -11.92
CA GLU A 18 4.06 3.11 -11.55
C GLU A 18 2.60 3.60 -11.56
N VAL A 19 1.75 2.93 -12.31
CA VAL A 19 0.32 3.24 -12.41
C VAL A 19 -0.56 2.15 -11.80
N SER A 20 0.04 1.13 -11.20
CA SER A 20 -0.64 -0.08 -10.70
C SER A 20 -1.60 -0.66 -11.74
N GLY A 21 -1.13 -0.75 -12.99
CA GLY A 21 -1.91 -1.17 -14.15
C GLY A 21 -2.28 -2.64 -14.11
N LYS A 22 -3.31 -3.02 -14.89
CA LYS A 22 -3.79 -4.41 -14.96
C LYS A 22 -3.00 -5.28 -15.92
N ASP A 23 -2.27 -4.64 -16.84
CA ASP A 23 -1.47 -5.33 -17.88
C ASP A 23 -0.02 -5.57 -17.42
N GLY A 24 0.30 -5.19 -16.16
CA GLY A 24 1.57 -5.45 -15.49
C GLY A 24 1.65 -6.84 -14.85
N VAL A 25 2.18 -6.92 -13.64
CA VAL A 25 2.39 -8.19 -12.91
C VAL A 25 1.09 -8.99 -12.76
N GLU A 26 -0.05 -8.31 -12.58
CA GLU A 26 -1.36 -8.93 -12.35
C GLU A 26 -1.78 -9.86 -13.51
N CYS A 27 -1.49 -9.51 -14.76
CA CYS A 27 -1.85 -10.33 -15.92
C CYS A 27 -0.94 -11.57 -16.09
N VAL A 28 0.25 -11.58 -15.49
CA VAL A 28 1.22 -12.67 -15.61
C VAL A 28 1.07 -13.68 -14.46
N LEU A 29 0.70 -13.25 -13.26
CA LEU A 29 0.60 -14.12 -12.07
C LEU A 29 -0.19 -15.41 -12.31
N PRO A 30 -1.35 -15.42 -13.01
CA PRO A 30 -2.09 -16.65 -13.26
C PRO A 30 -1.39 -17.65 -14.19
N GLN A 31 -0.36 -17.20 -14.92
CA GLN A 31 0.42 -18.02 -15.87
C GLN A 31 1.66 -18.64 -15.22
N LEU A 32 2.01 -18.20 -14.01
CA LEU A 32 3.18 -18.70 -13.28
C LEU A 32 2.88 -20.05 -12.60
N PRO A 33 3.89 -20.91 -12.43
CA PRO A 33 3.74 -22.05 -11.54
C PRO A 33 3.50 -21.61 -10.10
N PRO A 34 3.13 -22.53 -9.17
CA PRO A 34 3.04 -22.18 -7.75
C PRO A 34 4.33 -21.54 -7.25
N ILE A 35 4.21 -20.34 -6.67
CA ILE A 35 5.33 -19.55 -6.16
C ILE A 35 5.37 -19.66 -4.62
N ALA A 36 6.50 -20.07 -4.07
CA ALA A 36 6.71 -20.16 -2.63
C ALA A 36 6.92 -18.78 -1.99
N MET A 37 7.63 -17.89 -2.68
CA MET A 37 7.85 -16.50 -2.29
C MET A 37 8.35 -15.68 -3.48
N ALA A 38 8.26 -14.35 -3.38
CA ALA A 38 8.86 -13.44 -4.34
C ALA A 38 9.85 -12.47 -3.71
N ILE A 39 10.76 -11.98 -4.55
CA ILE A 39 11.62 -10.83 -4.28
C ILE A 39 11.24 -9.76 -5.30
N VAL A 40 10.91 -8.56 -4.81
CA VAL A 40 10.61 -7.40 -5.64
C VAL A 40 11.78 -6.42 -5.52
N GLY A 41 12.35 -6.08 -6.69
CA GLY A 41 13.60 -5.33 -6.81
C GLY A 41 13.41 -3.82 -6.72
N GLU A 42 13.05 -3.32 -5.56
CA GLU A 42 12.88 -1.90 -5.30
C GLU A 42 14.08 -1.30 -4.54
N PRO A 43 14.35 0.01 -4.64
CA PRO A 43 15.48 0.64 -3.96
C PRO A 43 15.30 0.67 -2.45
N THR A 44 16.01 -0.21 -1.72
CA THR A 44 15.95 -0.33 -0.26
C THR A 44 17.33 -0.29 0.40
N GLY A 45 18.39 0.00 -0.36
CA GLY A 45 19.78 -0.13 0.13
C GLY A 45 20.12 -1.58 0.51
N MET A 46 19.47 -2.55 -0.13
CA MET A 46 19.56 -3.98 0.19
C MET A 46 19.06 -4.35 1.59
N ASN A 47 18.37 -3.47 2.32
CA ASN A 47 17.67 -3.82 3.53
C ASN A 47 16.33 -4.51 3.20
N PRO A 48 15.94 -5.59 3.89
CA PRO A 48 14.71 -6.30 3.61
C PRO A 48 13.48 -5.53 4.10
N ALA A 49 12.66 -5.01 3.20
CA ALA A 49 11.31 -4.56 3.56
C ALA A 49 10.41 -5.80 3.72
N VAL A 50 10.20 -6.21 4.97
CA VAL A 50 9.49 -7.44 5.33
C VAL A 50 7.97 -7.27 5.35
N ALA A 51 7.51 -6.04 5.28
CA ALA A 51 6.10 -5.69 5.13
C ALA A 51 5.96 -4.40 4.31
N GLU A 52 4.86 -4.27 3.59
CA GLU A 52 4.54 -3.12 2.75
C GLU A 52 3.07 -2.73 2.93
N LYS A 53 2.79 -1.41 2.99
CA LYS A 53 1.41 -0.92 3.10
C LYS A 53 0.65 -1.12 1.80
N GLY A 54 -0.60 -1.59 1.94
CA GLY A 54 -1.56 -1.57 0.84
C GLY A 54 -2.22 -0.19 0.67
N LEU A 55 -3.05 -0.07 -0.34
CA LEU A 55 -3.75 1.16 -0.70
C LEU A 55 -5.22 0.89 -1.05
N MET A 56 -6.11 1.66 -0.42
CA MET A 56 -7.47 1.87 -0.90
C MET A 56 -7.75 3.36 -1.02
N VAL A 57 -8.41 3.75 -2.10
CA VAL A 57 -8.98 5.09 -2.25
C VAL A 57 -10.49 4.95 -2.18
N LEU A 58 -11.11 5.69 -1.25
CA LEU A 58 -12.55 5.69 -1.05
C LEU A 58 -13.12 7.01 -1.55
N ASP A 59 -14.17 6.92 -2.36
CA ASP A 59 -15.03 8.07 -2.69
C ASP A 59 -16.20 8.09 -1.71
N GLY A 60 -16.43 9.24 -1.07
CA GLY A 60 -17.48 9.43 -0.08
C GLY A 60 -18.49 10.48 -0.52
N GLU A 61 -19.78 10.17 -0.37
CA GLU A 61 -20.88 11.11 -0.56
C GLU A 61 -21.65 11.29 0.76
N ILE A 62 -21.79 12.56 1.15
CA ILE A 62 -22.55 12.98 2.33
C ILE A 62 -23.73 13.82 1.84
N ARG A 63 -24.95 13.34 2.09
CA ARG A 63 -26.17 13.99 1.61
C ARG A 63 -26.82 14.85 2.68
N GLY A 64 -27.25 16.03 2.25
CA GLY A 64 -28.07 16.97 2.97
C GLY A 64 -29.40 17.22 2.25
N VAL A 65 -29.96 18.39 2.49
CA VAL A 65 -31.17 18.90 1.83
C VAL A 65 -30.96 20.36 1.51
N SER A 66 -31.17 20.77 0.26
CA SER A 66 -31.03 22.15 -0.18
C SER A 66 -32.05 23.05 0.50
N GLY A 67 -31.68 24.32 0.73
CA GLY A 67 -32.54 25.33 1.32
C GLY A 67 -31.92 26.71 1.19
N HIS A 68 -32.68 27.75 1.54
CA HIS A 68 -32.18 29.12 1.53
C HIS A 68 -31.37 29.40 2.81
N ALA A 69 -30.10 29.84 2.66
CA ALA A 69 -29.19 29.99 3.81
C ALA A 69 -29.65 31.04 4.86
N ALA A 70 -30.51 32.03 4.46
CA ALA A 70 -31.08 32.99 5.38
C ALA A 70 -32.33 32.51 6.11
N ARG A 71 -32.75 31.23 5.91
CA ARG A 71 -33.92 30.61 6.54
C ARG A 71 -33.50 29.38 7.28
N ASN A 72 -34.31 28.95 8.25
CA ASN A 72 -34.06 27.68 8.95
C ASN A 72 -34.60 26.49 8.11
N GLU A 73 -34.10 26.36 6.89
CA GLU A 73 -34.49 25.36 5.90
C GLU A 73 -33.30 24.54 5.47
N GLY A 74 -33.56 23.27 5.08
CA GLY A 74 -32.53 22.35 4.58
C GLY A 74 -31.69 21.67 5.66
N ILE A 75 -30.79 20.80 5.20
CA ILE A 75 -29.80 20.09 6.01
C ILE A 75 -28.45 20.26 5.33
N ASN A 76 -27.52 20.93 6.01
CA ASN A 76 -26.25 21.29 5.41
C ASN A 76 -25.30 20.09 5.34
N ALA A 77 -25.00 19.63 4.09
CA ALA A 77 -24.09 18.53 3.84
C ALA A 77 -22.65 18.83 4.32
N ILE A 78 -22.22 20.11 4.35
CA ILE A 78 -20.88 20.49 4.86
C ILE A 78 -20.79 20.21 6.36
N TYR A 79 -21.83 20.53 7.14
CA TYR A 79 -21.79 20.30 8.59
C TYR A 79 -21.72 18.81 8.92
N LYS A 80 -22.50 17.98 8.21
CA LYS A 80 -22.40 16.52 8.31
C LYS A 80 -21.02 16.02 7.88
N ALA A 81 -20.43 16.58 6.83
CA ALA A 81 -19.10 16.20 6.37
C ALA A 81 -18.00 16.52 7.38
N VAL A 82 -18.11 17.62 8.14
CA VAL A 82 -17.17 17.94 9.23
C VAL A 82 -17.17 16.82 10.28
N GLU A 83 -18.34 16.31 10.68
CA GLU A 83 -18.46 15.20 11.64
C GLU A 83 -17.85 13.92 11.08
N VAL A 84 -18.11 13.59 9.81
CA VAL A 84 -17.53 12.44 9.13
C VAL A 84 -16.00 12.54 9.07
N VAL A 85 -15.47 13.69 8.66
CA VAL A 85 -14.01 13.93 8.58
C VAL A 85 -13.36 13.82 9.96
N GLN A 86 -14.00 14.36 11.00
CA GLN A 86 -13.49 14.24 12.37
C GLN A 86 -13.49 12.79 12.83
N THR A 87 -14.55 12.03 12.54
CA THR A 87 -14.65 10.60 12.87
C THR A 87 -13.54 9.81 12.17
N LEU A 88 -13.32 10.04 10.88
CA LEU A 88 -12.26 9.37 10.10
C LEU A 88 -10.86 9.71 10.63
N LYS A 89 -10.64 10.96 11.03
CA LYS A 89 -9.37 11.43 11.60
C LYS A 89 -9.05 10.76 12.93
N ASP A 90 -10.07 10.56 13.77
CA ASP A 90 -9.91 10.04 15.14
C ASP A 90 -10.06 8.51 15.22
N LEU A 91 -10.43 7.86 14.10
CA LEU A 91 -10.61 6.41 14.05
C LEU A 91 -9.32 5.68 14.40
N LYS A 92 -9.40 4.79 15.38
CA LYS A 92 -8.31 3.92 15.79
C LYS A 92 -8.65 2.47 15.48
N PHE A 93 -7.66 1.75 15.03
CA PHE A 93 -7.73 0.31 14.80
C PHE A 93 -7.19 -0.43 16.02
N GLU A 94 -7.80 -1.56 16.37
CA GLU A 94 -7.40 -2.35 17.55
C GLU A 94 -6.07 -3.08 17.36
N LYS A 95 -5.80 -3.53 16.11
CA LYS A 95 -4.57 -4.24 15.78
C LYS A 95 -3.63 -3.30 15.04
N GLU A 96 -2.35 -3.40 15.36
CA GLU A 96 -1.26 -2.71 14.69
C GLU A 96 -0.28 -3.73 14.09
N SER A 97 0.31 -3.38 12.96
CA SER A 97 1.38 -4.15 12.36
C SER A 97 2.68 -3.89 13.10
N GLU A 98 3.48 -4.94 13.32
CA GLU A 98 4.79 -4.83 13.96
C GLU A 98 5.73 -3.90 13.19
N TYR A 99 5.71 -3.97 11.85
CA TYR A 99 6.62 -3.20 11.00
C TYR A 99 5.98 -1.97 10.33
N LEU A 100 4.64 -1.96 10.15
CA LEU A 100 3.95 -0.88 9.44
C LEU A 100 3.21 0.09 10.36
N GLY A 101 3.08 -0.27 11.66
CA GLY A 101 2.28 0.48 12.62
C GLY A 101 0.77 0.39 12.31
N PRO A 102 0.00 1.40 12.67
CA PRO A 102 -1.45 1.42 12.45
C PRO A 102 -1.83 1.69 10.99
N VAL A 103 -3.06 1.31 10.63
CA VAL A 103 -3.71 1.78 9.40
C VAL A 103 -3.76 3.31 9.41
N LYS A 104 -3.41 3.94 8.29
CA LYS A 104 -3.44 5.39 8.16
C LYS A 104 -4.58 5.82 7.25
N ILE A 105 -5.42 6.72 7.74
CA ILE A 105 -6.52 7.32 6.99
C ILE A 105 -6.23 8.81 6.80
N SER A 106 -6.44 9.31 5.58
CA SER A 106 -6.30 10.72 5.26
C SER A 106 -7.41 11.15 4.31
N VAL A 107 -8.23 12.11 4.72
CA VAL A 107 -9.14 12.79 3.78
C VAL A 107 -8.31 13.75 2.97
N THR A 108 -8.22 13.51 1.66
CA THR A 108 -7.32 14.23 0.75
C THR A 108 -8.02 15.23 -0.15
N GLN A 109 -9.34 15.08 -0.33
CA GLN A 109 -10.17 16.00 -1.10
C GLN A 109 -11.52 16.18 -0.42
N ILE A 110 -12.07 17.41 -0.50
CA ILE A 110 -13.43 17.74 -0.06
C ILE A 110 -14.00 18.80 -0.99
N SER A 111 -15.25 18.64 -1.43
CA SER A 111 -15.95 19.61 -2.26
C SER A 111 -17.45 19.65 -1.95
N ALA A 112 -18.00 20.85 -1.82
CA ALA A 112 -19.43 21.07 -1.59
C ALA A 112 -19.84 22.51 -1.93
N GLY A 113 -21.15 22.71 -2.18
CA GLY A 113 -21.76 24.01 -2.40
C GLY A 113 -21.50 24.58 -3.78
N THR A 114 -22.41 25.47 -4.23
CA THR A 114 -22.37 26.14 -5.54
C THR A 114 -22.57 27.67 -5.43
N GLN A 115 -23.34 28.07 -4.42
CA GLN A 115 -23.67 29.52 -4.20
C GLN A 115 -23.69 29.84 -2.71
N HIS A 116 -23.33 31.08 -2.35
CA HIS A 116 -23.21 31.49 -0.95
C HIS A 116 -24.54 31.53 -0.18
N ASN A 117 -25.68 31.64 -0.88
CA ASN A 117 -27.01 31.73 -0.30
C ASN A 117 -27.84 30.45 -0.36
N VAL A 118 -27.21 29.32 -0.76
CA VAL A 118 -27.83 27.99 -0.86
C VAL A 118 -27.18 27.02 0.14
N VAL A 119 -27.99 26.37 0.97
CA VAL A 119 -27.53 25.27 1.83
C VAL A 119 -27.14 24.08 0.97
N PRO A 120 -25.90 23.58 1.04
CA PRO A 120 -25.45 22.46 0.21
C PRO A 120 -26.18 21.15 0.56
N ASP A 121 -26.66 20.46 -0.44
CA ASP A 121 -27.32 19.16 -0.33
C ASP A 121 -26.38 17.97 -0.60
N LEU A 122 -25.15 18.24 -1.06
CA LEU A 122 -24.13 17.23 -1.32
C LEU A 122 -22.75 17.74 -0.93
N CYS A 123 -22.00 16.91 -0.20
CA CYS A 123 -20.57 17.05 0.00
C CYS A 123 -19.87 15.77 -0.46
N LYS A 124 -18.82 15.91 -1.26
CA LYS A 124 -17.98 14.78 -1.70
C LYS A 124 -16.62 14.84 -1.03
N ILE A 125 -16.13 13.69 -0.62
CA ILE A 125 -14.78 13.53 -0.07
C ILE A 125 -14.02 12.41 -0.79
N VAL A 126 -12.70 12.50 -0.80
CA VAL A 126 -11.82 11.40 -1.20
C VAL A 126 -10.92 11.06 -0.02
N VAL A 127 -10.83 9.78 0.28
CA VAL A 127 -10.07 9.26 1.43
C VAL A 127 -8.98 8.31 0.94
N ASP A 128 -7.73 8.62 1.22
CA ASP A 128 -6.58 7.73 1.06
C ASP A 128 -6.46 6.86 2.32
N VAL A 129 -6.46 5.54 2.14
CA VAL A 129 -6.34 4.55 3.21
C VAL A 129 -5.11 3.69 2.96
N ARG A 130 -4.09 3.82 3.81
CA ARG A 130 -2.89 2.97 3.80
C ARG A 130 -3.10 1.82 4.76
N THR A 131 -3.40 0.65 4.20
CA THR A 131 -3.69 -0.57 4.95
C THR A 131 -2.40 -1.28 5.39
N THR A 132 -2.52 -2.17 6.35
CA THR A 132 -1.39 -2.93 6.92
C THR A 132 -1.73 -4.41 6.96
N ASP A 133 -0.74 -5.26 7.14
CA ASP A 133 -0.89 -6.71 7.22
C ASP A 133 -1.63 -7.20 8.48
N ALA A 134 -2.02 -6.28 9.39
CA ALA A 134 -2.87 -6.60 10.53
C ALA A 134 -4.35 -6.86 10.15
N TYR A 135 -4.77 -6.39 8.96
CA TYR A 135 -6.14 -6.52 8.43
C TYR A 135 -6.11 -6.70 6.92
N SER A 136 -7.09 -7.41 6.36
CA SER A 136 -7.36 -7.34 4.92
C SER A 136 -7.93 -5.97 4.53
N ASN A 137 -7.91 -5.66 3.22
CA ASN A 137 -8.53 -4.43 2.72
C ASN A 137 -10.04 -4.43 2.98
N GLU A 138 -10.68 -5.58 2.87
CA GLU A 138 -12.11 -5.77 3.12
C GLU A 138 -12.46 -5.54 4.60
N GLU A 139 -11.68 -6.11 5.54
CA GLU A 139 -11.86 -5.87 6.98
C GLU A 139 -11.66 -4.40 7.33
N THR A 140 -10.62 -3.78 6.78
CA THR A 140 -10.34 -2.34 6.98
C THR A 140 -11.50 -1.49 6.50
N LEU A 141 -12.04 -1.77 5.31
CA LEU A 141 -13.19 -1.06 4.74
C LEU A 141 -14.44 -1.18 5.63
N GLU A 142 -14.72 -2.39 6.14
CA GLU A 142 -15.85 -2.62 7.03
C GLU A 142 -15.72 -1.85 8.36
N ILE A 143 -14.53 -1.79 8.94
CA ILE A 143 -14.27 -1.00 10.15
C ILE A 143 -14.53 0.48 9.88
N ILE A 144 -14.02 1.01 8.75
CA ILE A 144 -14.23 2.40 8.36
C ILE A 144 -15.72 2.69 8.15
N ARG A 145 -16.43 1.87 7.39
CA ARG A 145 -17.87 2.04 7.13
C ARG A 145 -18.71 2.03 8.39
N LYS A 146 -18.39 1.16 9.34
CA LYS A 146 -19.10 1.08 10.63
C LYS A 146 -18.83 2.30 11.53
N SER A 147 -17.71 2.97 11.36
CA SER A 147 -17.37 4.15 12.17
C SER A 147 -18.10 5.42 11.76
N VAL A 148 -18.44 5.57 10.48
CA VAL A 148 -19.08 6.78 9.95
C VAL A 148 -20.58 6.58 9.76
N LYS A 149 -21.34 7.62 10.09
CA LYS A 149 -22.78 7.71 9.80
C LYS A 149 -22.99 8.72 8.68
N ASP A 150 -24.09 8.58 7.95
CA ASP A 150 -24.48 9.54 6.90
C ASP A 150 -23.46 9.78 5.77
N CYS A 151 -22.55 8.83 5.55
CA CYS A 151 -21.59 8.86 4.46
C CYS A 151 -21.59 7.52 3.73
N ASP A 152 -21.84 7.56 2.44
CA ASP A 152 -21.69 6.39 1.56
C ASP A 152 -20.25 6.35 1.05
N LEU A 153 -19.46 5.41 1.58
CA LEU A 153 -18.04 5.22 1.24
C LEU A 153 -17.90 4.05 0.24
N VAL A 154 -17.46 4.36 -0.96
CA VAL A 154 -17.27 3.38 -2.05
C VAL A 154 -15.78 3.26 -2.38
N PRO A 155 -15.16 2.09 -2.26
CA PRO A 155 -13.79 1.90 -2.66
C PRO A 155 -13.67 1.88 -4.19
N ARG A 156 -12.68 2.60 -4.74
CA ARG A 156 -12.34 2.49 -6.16
C ARG A 156 -11.82 1.10 -6.49
N SER A 157 -11.08 0.50 -5.56
CA SER A 157 -10.57 -0.87 -5.64
C SER A 157 -10.11 -1.35 -4.26
N THR A 158 -10.18 -2.68 -4.01
CA THR A 158 -9.58 -3.34 -2.83
C THR A 158 -8.41 -4.25 -3.21
N ARG A 159 -7.96 -4.24 -4.48
CA ARG A 159 -6.97 -5.18 -5.00
C ARG A 159 -5.53 -4.94 -4.54
N LEU A 160 -5.18 -3.70 -4.19
CA LEU A 160 -3.82 -3.33 -3.75
C LEU A 160 -3.66 -3.63 -2.27
N ARG A 161 -3.29 -4.88 -1.97
CA ARG A 161 -3.24 -5.41 -0.62
C ARG A 161 -1.93 -5.09 0.09
N PRO A 162 -1.91 -5.00 1.42
CA PRO A 162 -0.65 -5.04 2.15
C PRO A 162 0.02 -6.38 1.92
N SER A 163 1.35 -6.38 1.87
CA SER A 163 2.16 -7.58 1.74
C SER A 163 3.05 -7.78 2.95
N SER A 164 3.42 -9.03 3.22
CA SER A 164 4.41 -9.34 4.26
C SER A 164 5.09 -10.69 4.00
N ILE A 165 6.23 -10.88 4.66
CA ILE A 165 6.97 -12.15 4.70
C ILE A 165 7.35 -12.44 6.15
N PRO A 166 7.19 -13.68 6.65
CA PRO A 166 7.58 -14.02 8.00
C PRO A 166 9.07 -13.81 8.26
N MET A 167 9.41 -13.26 9.42
CA MET A 167 10.80 -13.03 9.83
C MET A 167 11.66 -14.32 9.87
N ASN A 168 11.04 -15.47 10.12
CA ASN A 168 11.72 -16.76 10.09
C ASN A 168 11.92 -17.32 8.67
N ASN A 169 11.49 -16.61 7.62
CA ASN A 169 11.75 -17.04 6.25
C ASN A 169 13.28 -17.09 6.01
N PRO A 170 13.79 -18.17 5.38
CA PRO A 170 15.23 -18.38 5.21
C PRO A 170 15.96 -17.22 4.50
N ILE A 171 15.32 -16.54 3.55
CA ILE A 171 15.96 -15.42 2.85
C ILE A 171 16.07 -14.19 3.75
N VAL A 172 15.04 -13.90 4.54
CA VAL A 172 15.07 -12.78 5.51
C VAL A 172 16.17 -13.03 6.53
N GLN A 173 16.25 -14.24 7.07
CA GLN A 173 17.30 -14.63 8.02
C GLN A 173 18.71 -14.47 7.45
N ARG A 174 18.92 -14.82 6.18
CA ARG A 174 20.23 -14.65 5.52
C ARG A 174 20.59 -13.19 5.30
N LEU A 175 19.62 -12.33 4.95
CA LEU A 175 19.83 -10.88 4.83
C LEU A 175 20.19 -10.28 6.20
N VAL A 176 19.45 -10.62 7.25
CA VAL A 176 19.72 -10.16 8.62
C VAL A 176 21.11 -10.64 9.09
N PHE A 177 21.44 -11.91 8.84
CA PHE A 177 22.76 -12.44 9.17
C PHE A 177 23.91 -11.74 8.42
N SER A 178 23.64 -11.22 7.23
CA SER A 178 24.60 -10.40 6.45
C SER A 178 24.66 -8.94 6.89
N GLY A 179 24.01 -8.57 8.01
CA GLY A 179 24.05 -7.23 8.59
C GLY A 179 23.01 -6.27 8.00
N LYS A 180 21.98 -6.78 7.30
CA LYS A 180 20.89 -5.95 6.78
C LYS A 180 19.76 -5.85 7.79
N GLU A 181 19.13 -4.67 7.89
CA GLU A 181 18.09 -4.39 8.88
C GLU A 181 16.68 -4.51 8.27
N PRO A 182 15.80 -5.35 8.84
CA PRO A 182 14.42 -5.48 8.37
C PRO A 182 13.61 -4.24 8.73
N PHE A 183 12.70 -3.84 7.83
CA PHE A 183 11.83 -2.69 8.04
C PHE A 183 10.47 -2.86 7.34
N GLY A 184 9.51 -1.98 7.68
CA GLY A 184 8.23 -1.85 7.00
C GLY A 184 8.25 -0.71 5.99
N SER A 185 7.88 -0.99 4.74
CA SER A 185 7.82 0.01 3.67
C SER A 185 6.47 0.74 3.67
N PRO A 186 6.45 2.08 3.68
CA PRO A 186 5.21 2.85 3.55
C PRO A 186 4.74 2.98 2.09
N THR A 187 5.59 2.64 1.11
CA THR A 187 5.32 2.76 -0.32
C THR A 187 4.80 1.46 -0.92
N LEU A 188 4.00 1.57 -1.97
CA LEU A 188 3.41 0.45 -2.70
C LEU A 188 4.39 -0.03 -3.79
N SER A 189 4.31 -1.32 -4.14
CA SER A 189 4.99 -1.93 -5.28
C SER A 189 4.13 -3.08 -5.85
N ASP A 190 4.65 -3.79 -6.82
CA ASP A 190 4.00 -4.99 -7.40
C ASP A 190 3.65 -6.07 -6.34
N GLN A 191 4.27 -6.03 -5.15
CA GLN A 191 3.93 -6.91 -4.04
C GLN A 191 2.44 -6.85 -3.65
N ALA A 192 1.82 -5.68 -3.79
CA ALA A 192 0.41 -5.48 -3.47
C ALA A 192 -0.56 -6.39 -4.25
N LEU A 193 -0.10 -6.95 -5.36
CA LEU A 193 -0.86 -7.82 -6.25
C LEU A 193 -0.49 -9.31 -6.08
N MET A 194 0.55 -9.62 -5.29
CA MET A 194 1.05 -10.99 -5.11
C MET A 194 0.30 -11.69 -3.97
N PRO A 195 -0.32 -12.87 -4.22
CA PRO A 195 -1.09 -13.60 -3.20
C PRO A 195 -0.22 -14.54 -2.32
N PHE A 196 1.10 -14.40 -2.37
CA PHE A 196 2.07 -15.22 -1.66
C PHE A 196 3.09 -14.33 -0.91
N PRO A 197 3.85 -14.88 0.06
CA PRO A 197 4.86 -14.11 0.79
C PRO A 197 5.84 -13.43 -0.15
N SER A 198 6.08 -12.15 0.06
CA SER A 198 6.97 -11.37 -0.77
C SER A 198 7.85 -10.44 0.04
N LEU A 199 9.05 -10.20 -0.47
CA LEU A 199 10.10 -9.40 0.12
C LEU A 199 10.50 -8.30 -0.86
N LYS A 200 10.50 -7.06 -0.41
CA LYS A 200 11.04 -5.96 -1.19
C LYS A 200 12.49 -5.72 -0.79
N VAL A 201 13.41 -5.85 -1.75
CA VAL A 201 14.84 -5.62 -1.53
C VAL A 201 15.53 -5.36 -2.86
N GLY A 202 16.36 -4.30 -2.90
CA GLY A 202 17.15 -3.97 -4.09
C GLY A 202 18.16 -2.88 -3.84
N PRO A 203 19.06 -2.64 -4.80
CA PRO A 203 20.07 -1.59 -4.72
C PRO A 203 19.44 -0.20 -4.83
N GLY A 204 20.19 0.81 -4.40
CA GLY A 204 19.77 2.21 -4.45
C GLY A 204 19.02 2.65 -3.19
N ASP A 205 18.80 3.94 -3.10
CA ASP A 205 18.13 4.61 -1.99
C ASP A 205 16.79 5.16 -2.45
N SER A 206 15.71 4.76 -1.79
CA SER A 206 14.34 5.18 -2.12
C SER A 206 14.12 6.70 -2.03
N SER A 207 14.97 7.43 -1.30
CA SER A 207 14.88 8.89 -1.25
C SER A 207 15.24 9.58 -2.58
N ARG A 208 15.86 8.86 -3.50
CA ARG A 208 16.22 9.35 -4.83
C ARG A 208 15.12 9.11 -5.86
N SER A 209 14.16 8.23 -5.57
CA SER A 209 13.03 7.93 -6.47
C SER A 209 12.15 9.14 -6.69
N HIS A 210 11.62 9.30 -7.89
CA HIS A 210 10.74 10.39 -8.31
C HIS A 210 11.36 11.80 -8.17
N THR A 211 12.69 11.90 -8.23
CA THR A 211 13.42 13.17 -8.27
C THR A 211 13.83 13.51 -9.69
N ALA A 212 14.09 14.80 -9.97
CA ALA A 212 14.46 15.27 -11.32
C ALA A 212 15.75 14.62 -11.87
N ASP A 213 16.70 14.32 -10.98
CA ASP A 213 17.98 13.70 -11.31
C ASP A 213 18.11 12.33 -10.61
N GLU A 214 17.11 11.48 -10.74
CA GLU A 214 17.12 10.13 -10.17
C GLU A 214 18.33 9.34 -10.69
N TYR A 215 19.05 8.71 -9.78
CA TYR A 215 20.26 7.97 -10.11
C TYR A 215 20.50 6.78 -9.17
N ILE A 216 21.30 5.82 -9.65
CA ILE A 216 21.88 4.74 -8.87
C ILE A 216 23.40 4.69 -9.09
N CYS A 217 24.17 4.40 -8.06
CA CYS A 217 25.61 4.23 -8.19
C CYS A 217 25.97 2.82 -8.70
N GLN A 218 26.95 2.72 -9.60
CA GLN A 218 27.41 1.41 -10.08
C GLN A 218 27.97 0.52 -8.95
N SER A 219 28.52 1.12 -7.90
CA SER A 219 28.97 0.39 -6.68
C SER A 219 27.80 -0.29 -5.96
N GLU A 220 26.65 0.38 -5.86
CA GLU A 220 25.44 -0.18 -5.23
C GLU A 220 24.92 -1.38 -6.01
N ILE A 221 24.95 -1.32 -7.35
CA ILE A 221 24.57 -2.46 -8.20
C ILE A 221 25.53 -3.65 -7.99
N ARG A 222 26.85 -3.39 -7.95
CA ARG A 222 27.84 -4.47 -7.75
C ARG A 222 27.72 -5.09 -6.35
N GLU A 223 27.51 -4.30 -5.33
CA GLU A 223 27.27 -4.79 -3.96
C GLU A 223 25.99 -5.66 -3.92
N ALA A 224 24.90 -5.18 -4.51
CA ALA A 224 23.63 -5.92 -4.57
C ALA A 224 23.79 -7.28 -5.25
N MET A 225 24.54 -7.36 -6.35
CA MET A 225 24.82 -8.64 -7.04
C MET A 225 25.52 -9.65 -6.09
N GLN A 226 26.48 -9.18 -5.27
CA GLN A 226 27.15 -10.04 -4.30
C GLN A 226 26.22 -10.49 -3.17
N ILE A 227 25.39 -9.59 -2.67
CA ILE A 227 24.38 -9.89 -1.64
C ILE A 227 23.37 -10.91 -2.19
N TYR A 228 22.78 -10.68 -3.36
CA TYR A 228 21.85 -11.62 -4.00
C TYR A 228 22.50 -13.00 -4.20
N TYR A 229 23.73 -13.04 -4.70
CA TYR A 229 24.44 -14.30 -4.86
C TYR A 229 24.60 -15.03 -3.50
N THR A 230 24.98 -14.30 -2.46
CA THR A 230 25.21 -14.88 -1.13
C THR A 230 23.91 -15.41 -0.50
N VAL A 231 22.81 -14.64 -0.60
CA VAL A 231 21.56 -15.01 0.06
C VAL A 231 20.77 -16.07 -0.72
N LEU A 232 20.92 -16.13 -2.04
CA LEU A 232 20.23 -17.10 -2.89
C LEU A 232 20.99 -18.40 -3.05
N ASN A 233 22.33 -18.40 -3.04
CA ASN A 233 23.13 -19.61 -3.25
C ASN A 233 22.91 -20.62 -2.13
N GLY A 234 22.44 -21.83 -2.50
CA GLY A 234 22.13 -22.90 -1.54
C GLY A 234 21.00 -22.54 -0.56
N LEU A 235 20.09 -21.61 -0.93
CA LEU A 235 18.87 -21.34 -0.17
C LEU A 235 17.98 -22.60 -0.20
N ARG A 236 17.33 -22.90 0.92
CA ARG A 236 16.30 -23.94 1.05
C ARG A 236 15.03 -23.26 1.53
N LEU A 237 14.00 -23.32 0.72
CA LEU A 237 12.66 -22.78 0.99
C LEU A 237 11.78 -23.86 1.63
#